data_843d002ffccfc11b2515f8e6134bd2f8
#
_entry.id   843d002ffccfc11b2515f8e6134bd2f8
#
_cell.length_a   1.000
_cell.length_b   1.000
_cell.length_c   1.000
_cell.angle_alpha   90.00
_cell.angle_beta   90.00
_cell.angle_gamma   90.00
#
_symmetry.space_group_name_H-M   'P 1'
#
loop_
_entity.id
_entity.type
_entity.pdbx_description
1 polymer ?
#
loop_
_entity_poly.entity_id
_entity_poly.type
_entity_poly.pdbx_seq_one_letter_code
_entity_poly.pdbx_strand_id
1 'polypeptide(L)'
;MKTYNLKPHYSFEEAKAKAGEWVTDKDYDLLIKDDCNAYNEKGEPLFFFRKNKIPSKLCANAYQSLRKAAMPSNNRGAAAGLIDEVNHLATRTAKIKKDGTLSKTNSSKEVNSGIVGYFDRNARFPYCRQTAWLEKNFQQFSDAYPYIKYIDKLFEEACPEKYYAQKTMTDKTEKDFVIKDTVFTTITVNKNFRTALHTDA
;
A
#
# COMPACT_ATOMS: atom_id res chain seq x y z
N MET A 1 -25.26 -9.13 -5.97
CA MET A 1 -24.00 -8.37 -6.02
C MET A 1 -23.70 -8.06 -7.48
N LYS A 2 -23.31 -6.82 -7.81
CA LYS A 2 -23.04 -6.42 -9.18
C LYS A 2 -21.69 -6.96 -9.67
N THR A 3 -21.59 -7.33 -10.94
CA THR A 3 -20.35 -7.69 -11.60
C THR A 3 -20.10 -6.72 -12.75
N TYR A 4 -18.88 -6.21 -12.84
CA TYR A 4 -18.44 -5.32 -13.89
C TYR A 4 -17.32 -5.95 -14.70
N ASN A 5 -17.41 -5.88 -16.02
CA ASN A 5 -16.31 -6.14 -16.94
C ASN A 5 -15.81 -4.78 -17.43
N LEU A 6 -14.63 -4.39 -16.95
CA LEU A 6 -14.07 -3.06 -17.16
C LEU A 6 -13.05 -3.07 -18.29
N LYS A 7 -13.10 -2.02 -19.09
CA LYS A 7 -12.05 -1.68 -20.06
C LYS A 7 -11.15 -0.61 -19.47
N PRO A 8 -9.84 -0.65 -19.74
CA PRO A 8 -8.96 0.44 -19.34
C PRO A 8 -9.38 1.73 -20.05
N HIS A 9 -9.46 2.83 -19.30
CA HIS A 9 -9.71 4.16 -19.83
C HIS A 9 -8.46 4.71 -20.53
N TYR A 10 -7.29 4.37 -20.02
CA TYR A 10 -5.98 4.71 -20.57
C TYR A 10 -5.23 3.45 -21.00
N SER A 11 -4.42 3.56 -22.04
CA SER A 11 -3.37 2.56 -22.29
C SER A 11 -2.36 2.52 -21.12
N PHE A 12 -1.57 1.46 -21.05
CA PHE A 12 -0.54 1.34 -20.01
C PHE A 12 0.45 2.52 -20.02
N GLU A 13 0.88 2.96 -21.22
CA GLU A 13 1.84 4.06 -21.35
C GLU A 13 1.23 5.41 -20.97
N GLU A 14 -0.03 5.67 -21.32
CA GLU A 14 -0.75 6.87 -20.89
C GLU A 14 -0.93 6.89 -19.36
N ALA A 15 -1.34 5.78 -18.76
CA ALA A 15 -1.49 5.66 -17.31
C ALA A 15 -0.14 5.85 -16.60
N LYS A 16 0.94 5.31 -17.15
CA LYS A 16 2.30 5.46 -16.62
C LYS A 16 2.80 6.91 -16.72
N ALA A 17 2.49 7.61 -17.81
CA ALA A 17 2.82 9.02 -17.95
C ALA A 17 2.11 9.91 -16.93
N LYS A 18 0.92 9.49 -16.46
CA LYS A 18 0.13 10.18 -15.41
C LYS A 18 0.54 9.80 -13.98
N ALA A 19 1.60 9.03 -13.79
CA ALA A 19 2.06 8.63 -12.45
C ALA A 19 2.38 9.86 -11.59
N GLY A 20 1.77 9.94 -10.42
CA GLY A 20 1.88 11.08 -9.51
C GLY A 20 0.81 12.16 -9.70
N GLU A 21 -0.04 12.03 -10.71
CA GLU A 21 -1.20 12.89 -10.90
C GLU A 21 -2.40 12.40 -10.06
N TRP A 22 -3.27 13.34 -9.71
CA TRP A 22 -4.49 13.02 -8.98
C TRP A 22 -5.60 12.64 -9.95
N VAL A 23 -6.27 11.54 -9.71
CA VAL A 23 -7.48 11.17 -10.44
C VAL A 23 -8.54 12.25 -10.26
N THR A 24 -9.08 12.76 -11.37
CA THR A 24 -10.15 13.74 -11.44
C THR A 24 -11.39 13.14 -12.09
N ASP A 25 -12.50 13.86 -12.14
CA ASP A 25 -13.73 13.39 -12.78
C ASP A 25 -13.58 13.15 -14.30
N LYS A 26 -12.49 13.60 -14.91
CA LYS A 26 -12.15 13.34 -16.31
C LYS A 26 -11.44 12.00 -16.54
N ASP A 27 -10.98 11.37 -15.48
CA ASP A 27 -10.17 10.17 -15.54
C ASP A 27 -10.99 8.90 -15.33
N TYR A 28 -12.32 8.98 -15.17
CA TYR A 28 -13.20 7.81 -15.00
C TYR A 28 -14.61 8.08 -15.52
N ASP A 29 -15.25 7.04 -16.04
CA ASP A 29 -16.63 7.05 -16.51
C ASP A 29 -17.61 6.43 -15.50
N LEU A 30 -17.09 5.65 -14.56
CA LEU A 30 -17.88 4.88 -13.62
C LEU A 30 -17.39 5.10 -12.18
N LEU A 31 -18.28 5.62 -11.33
CA LEU A 31 -18.06 5.69 -9.88
C LEU A 31 -18.83 4.57 -9.18
N ILE A 32 -18.09 3.62 -8.60
CA ILE A 32 -18.66 2.49 -7.88
C ILE A 32 -18.83 2.85 -6.40
N LYS A 33 -20.06 2.68 -5.88
CA LYS A 33 -20.44 3.01 -4.50
C LYS A 33 -20.99 1.83 -3.71
N ASP A 34 -21.24 0.70 -4.37
CA ASP A 34 -21.88 -0.48 -3.79
C ASP A 34 -21.05 -1.74 -4.05
N ASP A 35 -21.35 -2.78 -3.28
CA ASP A 35 -20.67 -4.08 -3.36
C ASP A 35 -20.63 -4.61 -4.79
N CYS A 36 -19.44 -4.89 -5.27
CA CYS A 36 -19.25 -5.43 -6.61
C CYS A 36 -17.98 -6.28 -6.73
N ASN A 37 -17.95 -7.05 -7.82
CA ASN A 37 -16.76 -7.66 -8.37
C ASN A 37 -16.41 -6.96 -9.69
N ALA A 38 -15.15 -6.63 -9.90
CA ALA A 38 -14.68 -6.05 -11.15
C ALA A 38 -13.59 -6.91 -11.78
N TYR A 39 -13.75 -7.16 -13.07
CA TYR A 39 -12.86 -7.97 -13.89
C TYR A 39 -12.42 -7.19 -15.12
N ASN A 40 -11.27 -7.53 -15.68
CA ASN A 40 -10.86 -7.04 -16.98
C ASN A 40 -11.57 -7.79 -18.13
N GLU A 41 -11.28 -7.43 -19.38
CA GLU A 41 -11.85 -8.04 -20.58
C GLU A 41 -11.48 -9.52 -20.75
N LYS A 42 -10.44 -10.00 -20.05
CA LYS A 42 -10.02 -11.42 -20.05
C LYS A 42 -10.66 -12.23 -18.92
N GLY A 43 -11.51 -11.59 -18.11
CA GLY A 43 -12.12 -12.24 -16.95
C GLY A 43 -11.19 -12.33 -15.73
N GLU A 44 -10.03 -11.66 -15.74
CA GLU A 44 -9.13 -11.63 -14.60
C GLU A 44 -9.62 -10.61 -13.56
N PRO A 45 -9.56 -10.91 -12.24
CA PRO A 45 -10.05 -10.03 -11.22
C PRO A 45 -9.17 -8.76 -11.11
N LEU A 46 -9.82 -7.59 -11.12
CA LEU A 46 -9.19 -6.30 -10.89
C LEU A 46 -9.32 -5.88 -9.43
N PHE A 47 -10.55 -5.91 -8.90
CA PHE A 47 -10.81 -5.62 -7.49
C PHE A 47 -12.18 -6.16 -7.06
N PHE A 48 -12.32 -6.32 -5.74
CA PHE A 48 -13.58 -6.63 -5.07
C PHE A 48 -13.92 -5.53 -4.08
N PHE A 49 -15.00 -4.81 -4.30
CA PHE A 49 -15.47 -3.79 -3.37
C PHE A 49 -16.54 -4.37 -2.44
N ARG A 50 -16.32 -4.24 -1.13
CA ARG A 50 -17.20 -4.75 -0.08
C ARG A 50 -17.40 -3.67 0.98
N LYS A 51 -18.55 -3.05 0.95
CA LYS A 51 -18.93 -1.99 1.88
C LYS A 51 -19.23 -2.57 3.25
N ASN A 52 -18.69 -1.95 4.29
CA ASN A 52 -18.98 -2.29 5.69
C ASN A 52 -18.74 -3.77 6.08
N LYS A 53 -17.86 -4.47 5.38
CA LYS A 53 -17.54 -5.89 5.69
C LYS A 53 -16.76 -6.05 6.99
N ILE A 54 -15.92 -5.09 7.34
CA ILE A 54 -15.13 -5.15 8.56
C ILE A 54 -15.97 -4.58 9.71
N PRO A 55 -16.14 -5.34 10.83
CA PRO A 55 -16.86 -4.85 11.99
C PRO A 55 -16.29 -3.52 12.50
N SER A 56 -17.15 -2.55 12.78
CA SER A 56 -16.74 -1.19 13.22
C SER A 56 -15.87 -1.21 14.49
N LYS A 57 -16.09 -2.16 15.40
CA LYS A 57 -15.25 -2.35 16.58
C LYS A 57 -13.80 -2.70 16.22
N LEU A 58 -13.60 -3.57 15.22
CA LEU A 58 -12.24 -3.90 14.74
C LEU A 58 -11.58 -2.70 14.07
N CYS A 59 -12.34 -1.95 13.25
CA CYS A 59 -11.83 -0.71 12.65
C CYS A 59 -11.42 0.32 13.71
N ALA A 60 -12.24 0.51 14.74
CA ALA A 60 -11.95 1.45 15.82
C ALA A 60 -10.68 1.04 16.60
N ASN A 61 -10.54 -0.24 16.94
CA ASN A 61 -9.35 -0.76 17.61
C ASN A 61 -8.09 -0.56 16.75
N ALA A 62 -8.14 -0.96 15.48
CA ALA A 62 -7.02 -0.80 14.56
C ALA A 62 -6.63 0.67 14.39
N TYR A 63 -7.60 1.57 14.28
CA TYR A 63 -7.35 3.02 14.22
C TYR A 63 -6.60 3.51 15.46
N GLN A 64 -7.05 3.15 16.66
CA GLN A 64 -6.38 3.56 17.91
C GLN A 64 -4.96 2.98 18.01
N SER A 65 -4.79 1.72 17.61
CA SER A 65 -3.51 1.01 17.70
C SER A 65 -2.49 1.52 16.69
N LEU A 66 -2.90 1.77 15.44
CA LEU A 66 -1.98 1.98 14.31
C LEU A 66 -1.82 3.44 13.88
N ARG A 67 -2.75 4.35 14.22
CA ARG A 67 -2.75 5.74 13.69
C ARG A 67 -1.46 6.51 13.91
N LYS A 68 -0.70 6.18 14.97
CA LYS A 68 0.58 6.82 15.30
C LYS A 68 1.75 6.29 14.45
N ALA A 69 1.56 5.20 13.73
CA ALA A 69 2.57 4.68 12.80
C ALA A 69 2.68 5.53 11.53
N ALA A 70 1.61 6.23 11.16
CA ALA A 70 1.61 7.16 10.04
C ALA A 70 2.25 8.49 10.45
N MET A 71 3.57 8.58 10.26
CA MET A 71 4.39 9.77 10.54
C MET A 71 4.74 10.48 9.23
N PRO A 72 5.16 11.78 9.29
CA PRO A 72 5.65 12.49 8.11
C PRO A 72 6.73 11.70 7.37
N SER A 73 6.54 11.50 6.08
CA SER A 73 7.40 10.68 5.23
C SER A 73 7.40 11.17 3.78
N ASN A 74 8.59 11.24 3.18
CA ASN A 74 8.79 11.54 1.76
C ASN A 74 9.07 10.26 0.94
N ASN A 75 8.80 9.08 1.51
CA ASN A 75 9.16 7.79 0.92
C ASN A 75 8.01 7.13 0.13
N ARG A 76 6.99 7.90 -0.28
CA ARG A 76 5.84 7.36 -1.02
C ARG A 76 5.89 7.61 -2.53
N GLY A 77 6.94 8.24 -3.02
CA GLY A 77 7.14 8.44 -4.45
C GLY A 77 5.90 9.05 -5.14
N ALA A 78 5.55 8.53 -6.30
CA ALA A 78 4.41 8.97 -7.08
C ALA A 78 3.07 8.87 -6.32
N ALA A 79 2.90 7.90 -5.42
CA ALA A 79 1.69 7.74 -4.63
C ALA A 79 1.34 8.96 -3.76
N ALA A 80 2.34 9.74 -3.33
CA ALA A 80 2.14 10.99 -2.58
C ALA A 80 1.85 12.20 -3.47
N GLY A 81 1.83 12.02 -4.78
CA GLY A 81 1.77 13.09 -5.77
C GLY A 81 3.15 13.65 -6.08
N LEU A 82 3.39 13.92 -7.36
CA LEU A 82 4.61 14.57 -7.80
C LEU A 82 4.62 16.03 -7.36
N ILE A 83 5.80 16.52 -7.06
CA ILE A 83 6.05 17.94 -6.89
C ILE A 83 6.32 18.50 -8.29
N ASP A 84 5.69 19.60 -8.60
CA ASP A 84 5.93 20.41 -9.80
C ASP A 84 7.45 20.59 -10.02
N GLU A 85 7.95 20.43 -11.26
CA GLU A 85 9.38 20.48 -11.58
C GLU A 85 10.06 21.76 -11.08
N VAL A 86 9.38 22.89 -11.12
CA VAL A 86 9.90 24.19 -10.64
C VAL A 86 10.03 24.20 -9.13
N ASN A 87 9.05 23.70 -8.41
CA ASN A 87 9.07 23.56 -6.95
C ASN A 87 9.95 22.38 -6.49
N HIS A 88 10.16 21.43 -7.35
CA HIS A 88 10.96 20.25 -7.13
C HIS A 88 12.46 20.57 -6.86
N LEU A 89 13.04 21.50 -7.58
CA LEU A 89 14.40 21.96 -7.36
C LEU A 89 14.54 22.76 -6.06
N ALA A 90 13.50 23.49 -5.66
CA ALA A 90 13.52 24.35 -4.46
C ALA A 90 13.33 23.55 -3.15
N THR A 91 12.65 22.41 -3.18
CA THR A 91 12.33 21.61 -1.99
C THR A 91 13.28 20.41 -1.78
N ARG A 92 14.17 20.14 -2.73
CA ARG A 92 15.13 19.04 -2.66
C ARG A 92 16.38 19.43 -1.92
N THR A 93 16.67 18.74 -0.86
CA THR A 93 18.05 18.42 -0.47
C THR A 93 18.57 17.33 -1.44
N ALA A 94 18.82 17.71 -2.69
CA ALA A 94 19.44 16.84 -3.66
C ALA A 94 20.85 16.53 -3.16
N LYS A 95 21.09 15.33 -2.71
CA LYS A 95 22.45 14.87 -2.40
C LYS A 95 23.19 14.75 -3.73
N ILE A 96 24.19 15.58 -3.92
CA ILE A 96 25.13 15.45 -5.03
C ILE A 96 25.94 14.17 -4.75
N LYS A 97 25.93 13.23 -5.66
CA LYS A 97 26.78 12.04 -5.60
C LYS A 97 28.25 12.44 -5.75
N LYS A 98 29.16 11.55 -5.36
CA LYS A 98 30.61 11.76 -5.49
C LYS A 98 31.07 12.04 -6.94
N ASP A 99 30.30 11.62 -7.93
CA ASP A 99 30.53 11.84 -9.35
C ASP A 99 29.96 13.17 -9.89
N GLY A 100 29.45 14.04 -9.00
CA GLY A 100 28.86 15.32 -9.36
C GLY A 100 27.41 15.22 -9.89
N THR A 101 26.86 14.03 -10.07
CA THR A 101 25.48 13.84 -10.52
C THR A 101 24.49 13.96 -9.37
N LEU A 102 23.28 14.46 -9.66
CA LEU A 102 22.20 14.52 -8.68
C LEU A 102 21.69 13.10 -8.37
N SER A 103 21.60 12.77 -7.11
CA SER A 103 20.90 11.55 -6.70
C SER A 103 19.45 11.64 -7.17
N LYS A 104 18.99 10.65 -7.92
CA LYS A 104 17.54 10.47 -8.24
C LYS A 104 16.79 10.04 -6.97
N THR A 105 16.72 10.89 -5.96
CA THR A 105 15.81 10.66 -4.86
C THR A 105 14.43 11.08 -5.32
N ASN A 106 13.47 10.19 -5.19
CA ASN A 106 12.07 10.47 -5.51
C ASN A 106 11.61 11.72 -4.74
N SER A 107 11.30 12.76 -5.49
CA SER A 107 10.71 13.98 -4.95
C SER A 107 9.22 13.76 -4.81
N SER A 108 8.83 13.21 -3.71
CA SER A 108 7.42 13.11 -3.34
C SER A 108 7.08 14.19 -2.31
N LYS A 109 5.82 14.60 -2.29
CA LYS A 109 5.28 15.42 -1.20
C LYS A 109 5.41 14.68 0.12
N GLU A 110 5.60 15.41 1.19
CA GLU A 110 5.53 14.84 2.52
C GLU A 110 4.08 14.46 2.84
N VAL A 111 3.88 13.22 3.26
CA VAL A 111 2.59 12.68 3.66
C VAL A 111 2.72 11.87 4.94
N ASN A 112 1.65 11.74 5.70
CA ASN A 112 1.65 10.88 6.88
C ASN A 112 1.47 9.43 6.47
N SER A 113 2.57 8.68 6.52
CA SER A 113 2.60 7.27 6.14
C SER A 113 3.67 6.50 6.90
N GLY A 114 3.43 5.22 7.15
CA GLY A 114 4.40 4.33 7.78
C GLY A 114 4.18 2.88 7.39
N ILE A 115 5.28 2.12 7.36
CA ILE A 115 5.25 0.67 7.21
C ILE A 115 5.41 0.04 8.59
N VAL A 116 4.55 -0.91 8.93
CA VAL A 116 4.56 -1.61 10.20
C VAL A 116 4.63 -3.11 9.95
N GLY A 117 5.44 -3.81 10.71
CA GLY A 117 5.62 -5.26 10.61
C GLY A 117 7.06 -5.66 10.39
N TYR A 118 7.29 -6.62 9.54
CA TYR A 118 8.55 -7.31 9.38
C TYR A 118 9.02 -7.28 7.94
N PHE A 119 10.32 -7.09 7.73
CA PHE A 119 10.95 -7.22 6.43
C PHE A 119 11.72 -8.53 6.36
N ASP A 120 11.50 -9.27 5.30
CA ASP A 120 12.33 -10.43 4.97
C ASP A 120 13.72 -9.97 4.49
N ARG A 121 14.65 -10.91 4.45
CA ARG A 121 16.01 -10.72 3.97
C ARG A 121 16.03 -10.30 2.49
N ASN A 122 16.98 -9.48 2.15
CA ASN A 122 17.24 -9.07 0.78
C ASN A 122 18.75 -8.83 0.56
N ALA A 123 19.17 -8.51 -0.67
CA ALA A 123 20.57 -8.33 -1.00
C ALA A 123 21.28 -7.26 -0.15
N ARG A 124 20.57 -6.20 0.26
CA ARG A 124 21.15 -5.14 1.12
C ARG A 124 21.14 -5.52 2.60
N PHE A 125 20.16 -6.30 3.03
CA PHE A 125 19.96 -6.74 4.41
C PHE A 125 19.73 -8.26 4.40
N PRO A 126 20.81 -9.09 4.55
CA PRO A 126 20.70 -10.54 4.45
C PRO A 126 20.08 -11.20 5.71
N TYR A 127 19.27 -10.46 6.45
CA TYR A 127 18.58 -10.88 7.66
C TYR A 127 17.19 -10.28 7.74
N CYS A 128 16.27 -10.98 8.40
CA CYS A 128 14.93 -10.47 8.71
C CYS A 128 15.03 -9.37 9.77
N ARG A 129 14.15 -8.38 9.69
CA ARG A 129 14.15 -7.24 10.61
C ARG A 129 12.76 -6.69 10.83
N GLN A 130 12.60 -6.02 11.96
CA GLN A 130 11.40 -5.26 12.28
C GLN A 130 11.45 -3.86 11.68
N THR A 131 10.28 -3.26 11.46
CA THR A 131 10.21 -1.83 11.18
C THR A 131 10.50 -1.02 12.43
N ALA A 132 11.10 0.16 12.29
CA ALA A 132 11.51 1.00 13.42
C ALA A 132 10.34 1.39 14.35
N TRP A 133 9.13 1.48 13.80
CA TRP A 133 7.96 1.76 14.62
C TRP A 133 7.57 0.53 15.47
N LEU A 134 7.61 -0.66 14.89
CA LEU A 134 7.28 -1.90 15.59
C LEU A 134 8.20 -2.16 16.78
N GLU A 135 9.49 -1.92 16.63
CA GLU A 135 10.49 -2.08 17.69
C GLU A 135 10.09 -1.39 19.00
N LYS A 136 9.45 -0.22 18.89
CA LYS A 136 9.04 0.60 20.05
C LYS A 136 7.57 0.45 20.44
N ASN A 137 6.76 -0.18 19.59
CA ASN A 137 5.30 -0.17 19.73
C ASN A 137 4.69 -1.56 19.49
N PHE A 138 5.37 -2.61 19.96
CA PHE A 138 4.93 -3.99 19.74
C PHE A 138 3.53 -4.25 20.30
N GLN A 139 3.22 -3.71 21.49
CA GLN A 139 1.89 -3.89 22.10
C GLN A 139 0.79 -3.31 21.20
N GLN A 140 0.96 -2.07 20.73
CA GLN A 140 -0.01 -1.44 19.84
C GLN A 140 -0.17 -2.21 18.53
N PHE A 141 0.92 -2.77 18.00
CA PHE A 141 0.84 -3.60 16.83
C PHE A 141 0.07 -4.90 17.09
N SER A 142 0.34 -5.56 18.20
CA SER A 142 -0.38 -6.80 18.57
C SER A 142 -1.87 -6.55 18.85
N ASP A 143 -2.23 -5.39 19.38
CA ASP A 143 -3.63 -4.99 19.57
C ASP A 143 -4.40 -4.88 18.24
N ALA A 144 -3.69 -4.66 17.13
CA ALA A 144 -4.28 -4.62 15.79
C ALA A 144 -4.42 -6.00 15.12
N TYR A 145 -3.86 -7.07 15.68
CA TYR A 145 -3.90 -8.41 15.07
C TYR A 145 -5.32 -8.90 14.76
N PRO A 146 -6.34 -8.71 15.60
CA PRO A 146 -7.69 -9.14 15.26
C PRO A 146 -8.23 -8.49 13.98
N TYR A 147 -7.88 -7.22 13.71
CA TYR A 147 -8.22 -6.53 12.48
C TYR A 147 -7.45 -7.10 11.28
N ILE A 148 -6.14 -7.29 11.43
CA ILE A 148 -5.28 -7.80 10.36
C ILE A 148 -5.69 -9.22 9.97
N LYS A 149 -5.97 -10.09 10.96
CA LYS A 149 -6.50 -11.44 10.72
C LYS A 149 -7.87 -11.43 10.03
N TYR A 150 -8.70 -10.46 10.35
CA TYR A 150 -9.99 -10.34 9.68
C TYR A 150 -9.82 -9.96 8.19
N ILE A 151 -8.88 -9.08 7.87
CA ILE A 151 -8.52 -8.76 6.48
C ILE A 151 -7.93 -9.98 5.78
N ASP A 152 -7.07 -10.72 6.43
CA ASP A 152 -6.47 -11.96 5.92
C ASP A 152 -7.57 -12.96 5.51
N LYS A 153 -8.54 -13.20 6.38
CA LYS A 153 -9.71 -14.03 6.08
C LYS A 153 -10.52 -13.50 4.89
N LEU A 154 -10.77 -12.19 4.82
CA LEU A 154 -11.49 -11.59 3.70
C LEU A 154 -10.71 -11.72 2.38
N PHE A 155 -9.39 -11.67 2.42
CA PHE A 155 -8.54 -11.89 1.25
C PHE A 155 -8.64 -13.35 0.77
N GLU A 156 -8.57 -14.33 1.68
CA GLU A 156 -8.77 -15.74 1.37
C GLU A 156 -10.15 -16.00 0.71
N GLU A 157 -11.22 -15.44 1.31
CA GLU A 157 -12.58 -15.57 0.80
C GLU A 157 -12.78 -14.91 -0.58
N ALA A 158 -12.15 -13.75 -0.81
CA ALA A 158 -12.34 -12.97 -2.03
C ALA A 158 -11.50 -13.47 -3.20
N CYS A 159 -10.28 -13.92 -2.95
CA CYS A 159 -9.31 -14.28 -3.98
C CYS A 159 -8.42 -15.47 -3.55
N PRO A 160 -8.98 -16.68 -3.37
CA PRO A 160 -8.26 -17.81 -2.78
C PRO A 160 -6.99 -18.17 -3.55
N GLU A 161 -7.02 -18.13 -4.88
CA GLU A 161 -5.85 -18.44 -5.70
C GLU A 161 -4.65 -17.54 -5.36
N LYS A 162 -4.87 -16.23 -5.29
CA LYS A 162 -3.83 -15.25 -4.94
C LYS A 162 -3.41 -15.38 -3.47
N TYR A 163 -4.37 -15.66 -2.60
CA TYR A 163 -4.09 -15.91 -1.18
C TYR A 163 -3.13 -17.07 -0.98
N TYR A 164 -3.42 -18.24 -1.60
CA TYR A 164 -2.57 -19.42 -1.46
C TYR A 164 -1.20 -19.26 -2.15
N ALA A 165 -1.14 -18.52 -3.26
CA ALA A 165 0.15 -18.15 -3.85
C ALA A 165 0.99 -17.30 -2.87
N GLN A 166 0.39 -16.29 -2.24
CA GLN A 166 1.07 -15.47 -1.22
C GLN A 166 1.43 -16.29 0.02
N LYS A 167 0.53 -17.17 0.48
CA LYS A 167 0.80 -18.08 1.59
C LYS A 167 2.02 -18.95 1.34
N THR A 168 2.16 -19.52 0.15
CA THR A 168 3.33 -20.31 -0.25
C THR A 168 4.65 -19.51 -0.12
N MET A 169 4.61 -18.22 -0.42
CA MET A 169 5.78 -17.34 -0.23
C MET A 169 6.02 -17.04 1.25
N THR A 170 4.97 -16.75 1.99
CA THR A 170 5.06 -16.44 3.43
C THR A 170 5.54 -17.63 4.24
N ASP A 171 5.14 -18.86 3.86
CA ASP A 171 5.58 -20.09 4.53
C ASP A 171 7.11 -20.35 4.41
N LYS A 172 7.79 -19.67 3.46
CA LYS A 172 9.27 -19.69 3.32
C LYS A 172 9.97 -18.62 4.17
N THR A 173 9.22 -17.66 4.70
CA THR A 173 9.75 -16.61 5.58
C THR A 173 9.90 -17.16 7.00
N GLU A 174 10.88 -16.66 7.76
CA GLU A 174 11.02 -16.96 9.17
C GLU A 174 9.73 -16.62 9.94
N LYS A 175 9.19 -17.58 10.68
CA LYS A 175 7.86 -17.47 11.32
C LYS A 175 7.70 -16.28 12.26
N ASP A 176 8.79 -15.88 12.93
CA ASP A 176 8.79 -14.72 13.82
C ASP A 176 8.75 -13.38 13.09
N PHE A 177 8.91 -13.40 11.75
CA PHE A 177 8.90 -12.24 10.88
C PHE A 177 7.70 -12.22 9.93
N VAL A 178 6.63 -12.89 10.32
CA VAL A 178 5.30 -12.86 9.68
C VAL A 178 4.31 -12.31 10.70
N ILE A 179 3.33 -11.54 10.26
CA ILE A 179 2.24 -11.10 11.14
C ILE A 179 1.44 -12.35 11.51
N LYS A 180 1.39 -12.61 12.81
CA LYS A 180 0.93 -13.88 13.40
C LYS A 180 -0.36 -14.41 12.75
N ASP A 181 -0.29 -15.64 12.23
CA ASP A 181 -1.38 -16.38 11.61
C ASP A 181 -2.02 -15.66 10.40
N THR A 182 -1.23 -14.94 9.59
CA THR A 182 -1.66 -14.30 8.36
C THR A 182 -0.67 -14.54 7.22
N VAL A 183 -1.03 -14.15 6.00
CA VAL A 183 -0.11 -14.17 4.85
C VAL A 183 0.63 -12.83 4.67
N PHE A 184 0.59 -11.95 5.66
CA PHE A 184 1.20 -10.63 5.60
C PHE A 184 2.46 -10.56 6.46
N THR A 185 3.49 -9.90 5.93
CA THR A 185 4.70 -9.54 6.70
C THR A 185 4.67 -8.09 7.14
N THR A 186 4.09 -7.20 6.31
CA THR A 186 3.96 -5.77 6.58
C THR A 186 2.57 -5.27 6.26
N ILE A 187 2.20 -4.18 6.90
CA ILE A 187 1.07 -3.33 6.52
C ILE A 187 1.53 -1.90 6.35
N THR A 188 0.87 -1.16 5.46
CA THR A 188 1.07 0.27 5.31
C THR A 188 -0.06 1.02 5.98
N VAL A 189 0.29 2.00 6.83
CA VAL A 189 -0.66 2.88 7.49
C VAL A 189 -0.53 4.27 6.88
N ASN A 190 -1.58 4.73 6.21
CA ASN A 190 -1.69 6.05 5.62
C ASN A 190 -2.72 6.88 6.38
N LYS A 191 -2.44 8.16 6.58
CA LYS A 191 -3.31 9.05 7.33
C LYS A 191 -3.45 10.40 6.63
N ASN A 192 -4.70 10.78 6.36
CA ASN A 192 -5.06 12.09 5.83
C ASN A 192 -4.34 12.46 4.54
N PHE A 193 -4.08 11.49 3.65
CA PHE A 193 -3.63 11.83 2.33
C PHE A 193 -4.35 11.00 1.25
N ARG A 194 -4.55 11.62 0.12
CA ARG A 194 -5.08 11.00 -1.09
C ARG A 194 -3.94 10.34 -1.85
N THR A 195 -4.15 9.14 -2.34
CA THR A 195 -3.17 8.42 -3.16
C THR A 195 -3.30 8.84 -4.62
N ALA A 196 -2.20 9.29 -5.22
CA ALA A 196 -2.13 9.59 -6.64
C ALA A 196 -1.92 8.31 -7.48
N LEU A 197 -2.03 8.42 -8.80
CA LEU A 197 -1.75 7.32 -9.72
C LEU A 197 -0.30 6.85 -9.55
N HIS A 198 -0.08 5.56 -9.36
CA HIS A 198 1.24 4.95 -9.18
C HIS A 198 1.20 3.46 -9.50
N THR A 199 2.36 2.87 -9.67
CA THR A 199 2.56 1.42 -9.68
C THR A 199 3.35 1.02 -8.44
N ASP A 200 2.92 -0.02 -7.74
CA ASP A 200 3.72 -0.67 -6.72
C ASP A 200 4.75 -1.58 -7.41
N ALA A 201 6.02 -1.42 -7.02
CA ALA A 201 7.15 -2.16 -7.57
C ALA A 201 7.51 -3.37 -6.71
#